data_0901a29edd42b789549e3aa248924fa8
#
_entry.id   0901a29edd42b789549e3aa248924fa8
#
_cell.length_a   1.000
_cell.length_b   1.000
_cell.length_c   1.000
_cell.angle_alpha   90.00
_cell.angle_beta   90.00
_cell.angle_gamma   90.00
#
_symmetry.space_group_name_H-M   'P 1'
#
loop_
_entity.id
_entity.type
_entity.pdbx_description
1 polymer ?
#
loop_
_entity_poly.entity_id
_entity_poly.type
_entity_poly.pdbx_seq_one_letter_code
_entity_poly.pdbx_strand_id
1 'polypeptide(L)'
;MASPTYEADRNQIHIYSVEDKTTIDVAVDWDRSPSDLLWADDNTLLAAYNEYGRNKLAKIDIASGTVTPVVEEHSVGSMQHVPHSNELLISYSALDSPTDLYKVSIDNGNIKRVTQLNPQLGSSVFLSAPEDVVFEGAEGSSIHGFLLRPPNFDASQTYPLAYVIHGGPQGSFTDAWSTRWNLNIFAAAGFVTVALDFEGSTGYGQNFTDAIRNQWGGKPFESLMKSLDQLLDSHPYIDRNRLTALGASYGGYQINWINAHSTAFKALVNHDGMFSTVSTYYSTDELYFPETEFEGVPFDEQARQNYEKWSPERNVHKWKTPTLVIHSEKDYRLVVSEGLSTFTALRRQGVPARFVYFPDENHWVLKPANSLRWHREVLGWITQWTRKDTIGESQSQKFVVQGEHLN
;
A
#
# COMPACT_ATOMS: atom_id res chain seq x y z
N MET A 1 -19.22 7.87 11.96
CA MET A 1 -18.80 6.46 12.03
C MET A 1 -19.95 5.65 12.60
N ALA A 2 -20.34 4.55 11.95
CA ALA A 2 -21.40 3.65 12.41
C ALA A 2 -20.87 2.56 13.35
N SER A 3 -19.60 2.19 13.19
CA SER A 3 -18.91 1.17 13.98
C SER A 3 -17.78 1.81 14.78
N PRO A 4 -18.03 2.32 16.01
CA PRO A 4 -16.97 2.81 16.88
C PRO A 4 -15.91 1.71 17.05
N THR A 5 -14.62 2.06 17.08
CA THR A 5 -13.48 1.15 17.13
C THR A 5 -13.04 0.55 15.79
N TYR A 6 -13.75 0.80 14.70
CA TYR A 6 -13.30 0.42 13.35
C TYR A 6 -12.76 1.65 12.61
N GLU A 7 -11.45 1.76 12.50
CA GLU A 7 -10.77 2.95 11.93
C GLU A 7 -11.16 3.25 10.49
N ALA A 8 -11.49 2.22 9.72
CA ALA A 8 -11.86 2.33 8.32
C ALA A 8 -13.38 2.48 8.09
N ASP A 9 -14.17 2.65 9.17
CA ASP A 9 -15.59 2.98 9.05
C ASP A 9 -15.78 4.36 8.43
N ARG A 10 -16.74 4.47 7.52
CA ARG A 10 -17.00 5.69 6.75
C ARG A 10 -17.23 6.92 7.66
N ASN A 11 -16.43 7.95 7.44
CA ASN A 11 -16.63 9.25 8.05
C ASN A 11 -17.83 9.96 7.37
N GLN A 12 -18.78 10.40 8.19
CA GLN A 12 -19.95 11.19 7.75
C GLN A 12 -19.75 12.67 8.09
N ILE A 13 -20.36 13.54 7.29
CA ILE A 13 -20.29 15.00 7.50
C ILE A 13 -21.51 15.43 8.32
N HIS A 14 -21.22 16.06 9.45
CA HIS A 14 -22.23 16.66 10.30
C HIS A 14 -21.93 18.15 10.50
N ILE A 15 -22.95 18.99 10.37
CA ILE A 15 -22.84 20.42 10.68
C ILE A 15 -23.65 20.71 11.95
N TYR A 16 -22.97 21.22 12.97
CA TYR A 16 -23.58 21.61 14.23
C TYR A 16 -23.80 23.12 14.29
N SER A 17 -25.06 23.57 14.43
CA SER A 17 -25.40 24.94 14.76
C SER A 17 -25.17 25.23 16.23
N VAL A 18 -24.27 26.16 16.56
CA VAL A 18 -23.97 26.56 17.94
C VAL A 18 -25.13 27.34 18.53
N GLU A 19 -25.85 28.13 17.71
CA GLU A 19 -26.96 28.95 18.14
C GLU A 19 -28.19 28.09 18.48
N ASP A 20 -28.62 27.25 17.56
CA ASP A 20 -29.83 26.43 17.67
C ASP A 20 -29.60 25.10 18.42
N LYS A 21 -28.32 24.73 18.62
CA LYS A 21 -27.91 23.43 19.22
C LYS A 21 -28.48 22.24 18.44
N THR A 22 -28.55 22.37 17.13
CA THR A 22 -29.02 21.32 16.19
C THR A 22 -27.89 20.79 15.34
N THR A 23 -28.03 19.56 14.86
CA THR A 23 -27.10 18.94 13.93
C THR A 23 -27.85 18.56 12.66
N ILE A 24 -27.25 18.81 11.51
CA ILE A 24 -27.72 18.32 10.21
C ILE A 24 -26.68 17.40 9.59
N ASP A 25 -27.17 16.39 8.89
CA ASP A 25 -26.33 15.44 8.15
C ASP A 25 -26.22 15.93 6.71
N VAL A 26 -25.01 15.90 6.15
CA VAL A 26 -24.75 16.38 4.79
C VAL A 26 -24.18 15.24 3.95
N ALA A 27 -24.64 15.13 2.69
CA ALA A 27 -24.18 14.14 1.72
C ALA A 27 -24.25 12.69 2.26
N VAL A 28 -25.35 12.31 2.90
CA VAL A 28 -25.54 11.03 3.63
C VAL A 28 -25.30 9.81 2.71
N ASP A 29 -25.72 9.90 1.44
CA ASP A 29 -25.61 8.83 0.45
C ASP A 29 -24.23 8.78 -0.24
N TRP A 30 -23.34 9.71 0.08
CA TRP A 30 -22.00 9.73 -0.51
C TRP A 30 -21.11 8.67 0.16
N ASP A 31 -20.88 7.57 -0.54
CA ASP A 31 -20.10 6.45 -0.04
C ASP A 31 -18.58 6.68 -0.14
N ARG A 32 -18.12 7.79 0.41
CA ARG A 32 -16.71 8.15 0.58
C ARG A 32 -16.49 8.78 1.94
N SER A 33 -15.24 8.69 2.44
CA SER A 33 -14.81 9.32 3.68
C SER A 33 -14.05 10.60 3.36
N PRO A 34 -14.54 11.79 3.76
CA PRO A 34 -13.74 13.00 3.67
C PRO A 34 -12.55 12.91 4.63
N SER A 35 -11.36 13.26 4.14
CA SER A 35 -10.12 13.31 4.92
C SER A 35 -9.80 14.72 5.44
N ASP A 36 -10.29 15.75 4.75
CA ASP A 36 -10.16 17.16 5.14
C ASP A 36 -11.39 17.93 4.67
N LEU A 37 -11.83 18.92 5.46
CA LEU A 37 -13.00 19.74 5.17
C LEU A 37 -12.66 21.22 5.32
N LEU A 38 -13.16 22.05 4.40
CA LEU A 38 -12.99 23.49 4.42
C LEU A 38 -14.29 24.18 3.95
N TRP A 39 -14.75 25.24 4.60
CA TRP A 39 -15.84 26.06 4.13
C TRP A 39 -15.41 26.87 2.90
N ALA A 40 -16.12 26.76 1.78
CA ALA A 40 -15.95 27.65 0.64
C ALA A 40 -16.72 28.97 0.85
N ASP A 41 -17.95 28.86 1.32
CA ASP A 41 -18.88 29.91 1.69
C ASP A 41 -19.92 29.36 2.67
N ASP A 42 -20.97 30.14 3.01
CA ASP A 42 -22.00 29.76 3.99
C ASP A 42 -22.83 28.53 3.58
N ASN A 43 -22.81 28.13 2.30
CA ASN A 43 -23.64 27.06 1.73
C ASN A 43 -22.82 25.92 1.13
N THR A 44 -21.50 26.04 1.07
CA THR A 44 -20.63 25.12 0.33
C THR A 44 -19.46 24.66 1.18
N LEU A 45 -19.30 23.33 1.32
CA LEU A 45 -18.10 22.70 1.84
C LEU A 45 -17.21 22.25 0.69
N LEU A 46 -15.91 22.26 0.94
CA LEU A 46 -14.88 21.61 0.14
C LEU A 46 -14.41 20.37 0.92
N ALA A 47 -14.30 19.23 0.24
CA ALA A 47 -13.89 17.99 0.83
C ALA A 47 -12.75 17.34 0.03
N ALA A 48 -11.64 17.05 0.68
CA ALA A 48 -10.64 16.14 0.15
C ALA A 48 -11.07 14.70 0.47
N TYR A 49 -10.96 13.77 -0.49
CA TYR A 49 -11.38 12.39 -0.31
C TYR A 49 -10.60 11.43 -1.22
N ASN A 50 -10.48 10.16 -0.80
CA ASN A 50 -9.87 9.13 -1.63
C ASN A 50 -10.92 8.46 -2.51
N GLU A 51 -10.60 8.28 -3.79
CA GLU A 51 -11.39 7.49 -4.73
C GLU A 51 -10.52 6.95 -5.87
N TYR A 52 -10.58 5.62 -6.09
CA TYR A 52 -9.85 4.92 -7.15
C TYR A 52 -8.35 5.31 -7.22
N GLY A 53 -7.68 5.23 -6.07
CA GLY A 53 -6.26 5.54 -5.96
C GLY A 53 -5.88 7.00 -6.20
N ARG A 54 -6.82 7.95 -6.02
CA ARG A 54 -6.57 9.37 -6.12
C ARG A 54 -7.13 10.11 -4.91
N ASN A 55 -6.41 11.10 -4.43
CA ASN A 55 -6.93 12.00 -3.41
C ASN A 55 -7.54 13.22 -4.11
N LYS A 56 -8.83 13.18 -4.30
CA LYS A 56 -9.63 14.14 -5.05
C LYS A 56 -10.10 15.31 -4.18
N LEU A 57 -10.62 16.35 -4.83
CA LEU A 57 -11.29 17.49 -4.20
C LEU A 57 -12.69 17.65 -4.78
N ALA A 58 -13.68 17.81 -3.92
CA ALA A 58 -15.07 18.08 -4.33
C ALA A 58 -15.65 19.29 -3.59
N LYS A 59 -16.68 19.89 -4.21
CA LYS A 59 -17.64 20.82 -3.58
C LYS A 59 -18.86 20.02 -3.11
N ILE A 60 -19.38 20.38 -1.95
CA ILE A 60 -20.60 19.79 -1.39
C ILE A 60 -21.57 20.93 -1.08
N ASP A 61 -22.70 20.95 -1.77
CA ASP A 61 -23.79 21.85 -1.44
C ASP A 61 -24.52 21.36 -0.20
N ILE A 62 -24.58 22.19 0.84
CA ILE A 62 -25.08 21.80 2.16
C ILE A 62 -26.58 21.51 2.13
N ALA A 63 -27.34 22.27 1.34
CA ALA A 63 -28.80 22.16 1.34
C ALA A 63 -29.28 20.91 0.61
N SER A 64 -28.65 20.56 -0.51
CA SER A 64 -29.00 19.40 -1.32
C SER A 64 -28.18 18.13 -1.02
N GLY A 65 -27.03 18.27 -0.37
CA GLY A 65 -26.07 17.18 -0.22
C GLY A 65 -25.34 16.79 -1.50
N THR A 66 -25.49 17.59 -2.58
CA THR A 66 -24.88 17.29 -3.88
C THR A 66 -23.36 17.45 -3.83
N VAL A 67 -22.65 16.39 -4.22
CA VAL A 67 -21.18 16.37 -4.33
C VAL A 67 -20.79 16.59 -5.78
N THR A 68 -19.96 17.60 -6.03
CA THR A 68 -19.47 17.95 -7.37
C THR A 68 -17.95 17.93 -7.37
N PRO A 69 -17.26 17.09 -8.19
CA PRO A 69 -15.82 17.07 -8.30
C PRO A 69 -15.24 18.42 -8.74
N VAL A 70 -14.09 18.79 -8.19
CA VAL A 70 -13.31 19.98 -8.53
C VAL A 70 -11.94 19.58 -9.07
N VAL A 71 -11.28 18.60 -8.42
CA VAL A 71 -10.00 18.02 -8.87
C VAL A 71 -10.14 16.51 -8.80
N GLU A 72 -9.94 15.83 -9.92
CA GLU A 72 -10.13 14.37 -10.03
C GLU A 72 -8.83 13.61 -10.31
N GLU A 73 -7.82 14.29 -10.85
CA GLU A 73 -6.54 13.68 -11.20
C GLU A 73 -5.52 13.81 -10.07
N HIS A 74 -4.60 12.84 -9.99
CA HIS A 74 -3.49 12.82 -9.05
C HIS A 74 -3.92 12.91 -7.57
N SER A 75 -3.11 13.58 -6.73
CA SER A 75 -3.40 13.65 -5.31
C SER A 75 -3.29 15.04 -4.74
N VAL A 76 -4.43 15.55 -4.29
CA VAL A 76 -4.54 16.72 -3.42
C VAL A 76 -4.15 16.32 -2.02
N GLY A 77 -3.20 17.03 -1.43
CA GLY A 77 -2.86 16.91 -0.01
C GLY A 77 -3.57 17.98 0.81
N SER A 78 -2.83 18.81 1.54
CA SER A 78 -3.40 19.93 2.31
C SER A 78 -4.00 20.99 1.39
N MET A 79 -5.07 21.65 1.86
CA MET A 79 -5.75 22.73 1.15
C MET A 79 -5.95 23.96 2.04
N GLN A 80 -5.91 25.14 1.44
CA GLN A 80 -6.07 26.42 2.14
C GLN A 80 -6.66 27.47 1.23
N HIS A 81 -7.58 28.31 1.75
CA HIS A 81 -8.10 29.45 0.99
C HIS A 81 -7.00 30.46 0.64
N VAL A 82 -7.03 30.96 -0.58
CA VAL A 82 -6.31 32.16 -0.95
C VAL A 82 -7.16 33.38 -0.55
N PRO A 83 -6.69 34.25 0.35
CA PRO A 83 -7.49 35.35 0.84
C PRO A 83 -8.07 36.22 -0.29
N HIS A 84 -9.33 36.63 -0.15
CA HIS A 84 -10.07 37.49 -1.06
C HIS A 84 -10.16 36.97 -2.52
N SER A 85 -10.09 35.66 -2.71
CA SER A 85 -10.23 35.02 -4.02
C SER A 85 -11.10 33.77 -3.95
N ASN A 86 -11.57 33.31 -5.11
CA ASN A 86 -12.24 32.01 -5.24
C ASN A 86 -11.26 30.93 -5.66
N GLU A 87 -10.08 30.91 -4.99
CA GLU A 87 -9.00 29.96 -5.25
C GLU A 87 -8.56 29.26 -3.94
N LEU A 88 -8.08 28.05 -4.08
CA LEU A 88 -7.36 27.32 -3.05
C LEU A 88 -5.87 27.27 -3.38
N LEU A 89 -5.03 27.32 -2.36
CA LEU A 89 -3.66 26.83 -2.41
C LEU A 89 -3.68 25.37 -1.92
N ILE A 90 -3.19 24.45 -2.75
CA ILE A 90 -3.12 23.03 -2.43
C ILE A 90 -1.69 22.52 -2.54
N SER A 91 -1.35 21.51 -1.75
CA SER A 91 -0.24 20.63 -2.07
C SER A 91 -0.74 19.55 -3.04
N TYR A 92 0.02 19.29 -4.10
CA TYR A 92 -0.39 18.41 -5.18
C TYR A 92 0.79 17.57 -5.68
N SER A 93 0.56 16.29 -5.90
CA SER A 93 1.60 15.36 -6.33
C SER A 93 1.02 14.20 -7.16
N ALA A 94 1.89 13.50 -7.88
CA ALA A 94 1.59 12.26 -8.59
C ALA A 94 2.67 11.21 -8.31
N LEU A 95 2.47 9.97 -8.73
CA LEU A 95 3.50 8.91 -8.63
C LEU A 95 4.80 9.29 -9.35
N ASP A 96 4.71 10.08 -10.40
CA ASP A 96 5.83 10.56 -11.21
C ASP A 96 6.19 12.05 -10.96
N SER A 97 5.52 12.70 -10.00
CA SER A 97 5.75 14.11 -9.70
C SER A 97 5.76 14.38 -8.19
N PRO A 98 6.91 14.83 -7.64
CA PRO A 98 6.98 15.25 -6.23
C PRO A 98 6.00 16.35 -5.91
N THR A 99 5.64 16.43 -4.63
CA THR A 99 4.72 17.45 -4.12
C THR A 99 5.23 18.87 -4.38
N ASP A 100 4.34 19.68 -4.95
CA ASP A 100 4.51 21.11 -5.14
C ASP A 100 3.24 21.86 -4.72
N LEU A 101 3.29 23.20 -4.67
CA LEU A 101 2.13 24.03 -4.39
C LEU A 101 1.47 24.48 -5.69
N TYR A 102 0.15 24.36 -5.70
CA TYR A 102 -0.70 24.75 -6.84
C TYR A 102 -1.86 25.61 -6.37
N LYS A 103 -2.33 26.51 -7.21
CA LYS A 103 -3.61 27.17 -7.06
C LYS A 103 -4.67 26.44 -7.84
N VAL A 104 -5.85 26.31 -7.25
CA VAL A 104 -7.04 25.70 -7.86
C VAL A 104 -8.19 26.68 -7.80
N SER A 105 -8.85 26.93 -8.93
CA SER A 105 -10.12 27.64 -8.97
C SER A 105 -11.24 26.75 -8.44
N ILE A 106 -11.97 27.20 -7.43
CA ILE A 106 -13.10 26.46 -6.82
C ILE A 106 -14.25 26.32 -7.83
N ASP A 107 -14.42 27.28 -8.77
CA ASP A 107 -15.53 27.26 -9.72
C ASP A 107 -15.39 26.17 -10.79
N ASN A 108 -14.20 26.03 -11.36
CA ASN A 108 -13.98 25.26 -12.58
C ASN A 108 -12.81 24.26 -12.50
N GLY A 109 -12.16 24.14 -11.34
CA GLY A 109 -11.09 23.18 -11.12
C GLY A 109 -9.77 23.48 -11.86
N ASN A 110 -9.63 24.67 -12.48
CA ASN A 110 -8.39 25.02 -13.17
C ASN A 110 -7.21 25.06 -12.20
N ILE A 111 -6.19 24.26 -12.52
CA ILE A 111 -4.98 24.09 -11.69
C ILE A 111 -3.83 24.88 -12.28
N LYS A 112 -3.12 25.65 -11.44
CA LYS A 112 -1.91 26.38 -11.82
C LYS A 112 -0.79 26.16 -10.81
N ARG A 113 0.34 25.63 -11.26
CA ARG A 113 1.53 25.46 -10.42
C ARG A 113 2.07 26.80 -9.92
N VAL A 114 2.38 26.88 -8.63
CA VAL A 114 2.91 28.08 -7.95
C VAL A 114 4.39 27.93 -7.64
N THR A 115 4.81 26.74 -7.18
CA THR A 115 6.21 26.48 -6.83
C THR A 115 6.83 25.43 -7.75
N GLN A 116 8.15 25.36 -7.74
CA GLN A 116 8.94 24.34 -8.41
C GLN A 116 10.08 23.94 -7.48
N LEU A 117 9.75 23.14 -6.46
CA LEU A 117 10.67 22.78 -5.37
C LEU A 117 11.77 21.82 -5.83
N ASN A 118 11.47 20.95 -6.80
CA ASN A 118 12.39 19.95 -7.32
C ASN A 118 12.64 20.11 -8.84
N PRO A 119 13.15 21.25 -9.32
CA PRO A 119 13.19 21.55 -10.76
C PRO A 119 14.14 20.63 -11.54
N GLN A 120 15.12 20.03 -10.87
CA GLN A 120 16.13 19.19 -11.51
C GLN A 120 15.73 17.72 -11.56
N LEU A 121 14.74 17.27 -10.77
CA LEU A 121 14.40 15.86 -10.66
C LEU A 121 13.96 15.29 -12.00
N GLY A 122 12.97 15.91 -12.65
CA GLY A 122 12.42 15.46 -13.94
C GLY A 122 13.42 15.53 -15.11
N SER A 123 14.54 16.27 -14.98
CA SER A 123 15.58 16.32 -16.00
C SER A 123 16.76 15.38 -15.74
N SER A 124 16.91 14.89 -14.50
CA SER A 124 18.06 14.09 -14.06
C SER A 124 17.74 12.61 -13.84
N VAL A 125 16.46 12.25 -13.68
CA VAL A 125 16.03 10.88 -13.47
C VAL A 125 14.83 10.54 -14.35
N PHE A 126 14.71 9.27 -14.71
CA PHE A 126 13.52 8.75 -15.37
C PHE A 126 12.42 8.53 -14.32
N LEU A 127 11.25 9.09 -14.57
CA LEU A 127 10.04 8.82 -13.81
C LEU A 127 8.99 8.27 -14.79
N SER A 128 8.51 7.07 -14.53
CA SER A 128 7.46 6.43 -15.31
C SER A 128 6.10 6.99 -14.92
N ALA A 129 5.35 7.46 -15.89
CA ALA A 129 3.94 7.80 -15.68
C ALA A 129 3.16 6.52 -15.31
N PRO A 130 2.28 6.55 -14.31
CA PRO A 130 1.45 5.42 -13.96
C PRO A 130 0.39 5.16 -15.03
N GLU A 131 0.09 3.88 -15.26
CA GLU A 131 -1.04 3.43 -16.05
C GLU A 131 -2.06 2.81 -15.12
N ASP A 132 -3.33 3.22 -15.21
CA ASP A 132 -4.42 2.57 -14.49
C ASP A 132 -4.64 1.16 -15.05
N VAL A 133 -4.76 0.19 -14.18
CA VAL A 133 -5.10 -1.19 -14.52
C VAL A 133 -6.29 -1.65 -13.70
N VAL A 134 -7.17 -2.44 -14.30
CA VAL A 134 -8.36 -2.99 -13.65
C VAL A 134 -8.46 -4.47 -13.96
N PHE A 135 -8.65 -5.29 -12.94
CA PHE A 135 -8.80 -6.74 -13.05
C PHE A 135 -10.04 -7.22 -12.31
N GLU A 136 -10.49 -8.42 -12.62
CA GLU A 136 -11.51 -9.10 -11.86
C GLU A 136 -10.90 -9.81 -10.65
N GLY A 137 -11.41 -9.53 -9.46
CA GLY A 137 -11.01 -10.14 -8.19
C GLY A 137 -11.91 -11.27 -7.72
N ALA A 138 -11.91 -11.49 -6.40
CA ALA A 138 -12.77 -12.46 -5.73
C ALA A 138 -14.24 -12.08 -5.91
N GLU A 139 -15.08 -13.10 -6.13
CA GLU A 139 -16.53 -12.92 -6.30
C GLU A 139 -16.93 -11.89 -7.38
N GLY A 140 -16.03 -11.61 -8.35
CA GLY A 140 -16.28 -10.64 -9.42
C GLY A 140 -16.06 -9.18 -9.02
N SER A 141 -15.39 -8.93 -7.92
CA SER A 141 -15.02 -7.57 -7.51
C SER A 141 -14.07 -6.91 -8.52
N SER A 142 -14.08 -5.58 -8.59
CA SER A 142 -13.18 -4.80 -9.46
C SER A 142 -11.94 -4.41 -8.70
N ILE A 143 -10.78 -4.89 -9.12
CA ILE A 143 -9.46 -4.62 -8.52
C ILE A 143 -8.74 -3.58 -9.37
N HIS A 144 -8.62 -2.38 -8.84
CA HIS A 144 -7.92 -1.27 -9.47
C HIS A 144 -6.46 -1.21 -8.97
N GLY A 145 -5.59 -0.61 -9.76
CA GLY A 145 -4.22 -0.31 -9.35
C GLY A 145 -3.43 0.41 -10.42
N PHE A 146 -2.12 0.46 -10.22
CA PHE A 146 -1.18 1.14 -11.09
C PHE A 146 -0.12 0.19 -11.63
N LEU A 147 0.21 0.38 -12.92
CA LEU A 147 1.33 -0.25 -13.59
C LEU A 147 2.33 0.82 -14.04
N LEU A 148 3.61 0.62 -13.72
CA LEU A 148 4.71 1.46 -14.16
C LEU A 148 5.68 0.64 -15.01
N ARG A 149 6.09 1.18 -16.15
CA ARG A 149 7.05 0.56 -17.06
C ARG A 149 8.48 0.98 -16.77
N PRO A 150 9.47 0.11 -17.00
CA PRO A 150 10.88 0.49 -16.84
C PRO A 150 11.33 1.51 -17.89
N PRO A 151 12.49 2.18 -17.66
CA PRO A 151 13.08 3.08 -18.64
C PRO A 151 13.35 2.38 -19.98
N ASN A 152 13.18 3.13 -21.08
CA ASN A 152 13.39 2.63 -22.44
C ASN A 152 12.59 1.35 -22.73
N PHE A 153 11.37 1.30 -22.21
CA PHE A 153 10.47 0.16 -22.40
C PHE A 153 10.30 -0.19 -23.90
N ASP A 154 10.46 -1.47 -24.20
CA ASP A 154 10.24 -2.04 -25.52
C ASP A 154 9.35 -3.28 -25.38
N ALA A 155 8.15 -3.25 -25.92
CA ALA A 155 7.17 -4.34 -25.82
C ALA A 155 7.64 -5.65 -26.48
N SER A 156 8.69 -5.64 -27.29
CA SER A 156 9.32 -6.84 -27.85
C SER A 156 10.26 -7.56 -26.87
N GLN A 157 10.63 -6.90 -25.78
CA GLN A 157 11.48 -7.45 -24.72
C GLN A 157 10.65 -8.00 -23.57
N THR A 158 11.29 -8.81 -22.71
CA THR A 158 10.65 -9.30 -21.49
C THR A 158 11.30 -8.76 -20.22
N TYR A 159 10.48 -8.38 -19.25
CA TYR A 159 10.88 -7.71 -18.01
C TYR A 159 10.47 -8.52 -16.78
N PRO A 160 11.25 -8.45 -15.69
CA PRO A 160 10.82 -8.99 -14.40
C PRO A 160 9.67 -8.16 -13.82
N LEU A 161 8.87 -8.77 -12.96
CA LEU A 161 7.77 -8.12 -12.23
C LEU A 161 8.15 -7.82 -10.77
N ALA A 162 7.90 -6.60 -10.33
CA ALA A 162 7.78 -6.21 -8.92
C ALA A 162 6.29 -6.01 -8.60
N TYR A 163 5.68 -7.00 -7.93
CA TYR A 163 4.28 -6.98 -7.51
C TYR A 163 4.22 -6.48 -6.07
N VAL A 164 3.78 -5.24 -5.89
CA VAL A 164 3.82 -4.54 -4.60
C VAL A 164 2.45 -4.60 -3.93
N ILE A 165 2.42 -5.01 -2.66
CA ILE A 165 1.21 -5.22 -1.85
C ILE A 165 1.24 -4.24 -0.69
N HIS A 166 0.22 -3.38 -0.57
CA HIS A 166 0.18 -2.37 0.48
C HIS A 166 -0.17 -2.96 1.85
N GLY A 167 0.15 -2.20 2.88
CA GLY A 167 -0.25 -2.45 4.26
C GLY A 167 -1.61 -1.84 4.59
N GLY A 168 -1.98 -1.89 5.83
CA GLY A 168 -3.27 -1.51 6.37
C GLY A 168 -3.87 -2.71 7.11
N PRO A 169 -4.82 -3.49 6.54
CA PRO A 169 -5.17 -3.59 5.11
C PRO A 169 -6.01 -2.43 4.56
N GLN A 170 -6.67 -1.69 5.44
CA GLN A 170 -7.45 -0.51 5.06
C GLN A 170 -6.50 0.64 4.72
N GLY A 171 -6.21 0.74 3.45
CA GLY A 171 -5.36 1.73 2.81
C GLY A 171 -5.55 1.64 1.31
N SER A 172 -4.78 2.36 0.53
CA SER A 172 -4.77 2.25 -0.93
C SER A 172 -3.44 2.74 -1.49
N PHE A 173 -3.04 2.19 -2.62
CA PHE A 173 -2.06 2.88 -3.45
C PHE A 173 -2.71 4.13 -4.04
N THR A 174 -2.03 5.25 -3.89
CA THR A 174 -2.51 6.52 -4.45
C THR A 174 -1.54 7.03 -5.49
N ASP A 175 -2.08 7.72 -6.50
CA ASP A 175 -1.28 8.48 -7.45
C ASP A 175 -0.70 9.73 -6.75
N ALA A 176 0.22 9.46 -5.81
CA ALA A 176 0.88 10.44 -4.97
C ALA A 176 2.37 10.11 -4.83
N TRP A 177 3.19 11.14 -4.67
CA TRP A 177 4.62 10.97 -4.42
C TRP A 177 4.88 10.35 -3.05
N SER A 178 5.68 9.31 -3.01
CA SER A 178 6.15 8.67 -1.79
C SER A 178 7.68 8.58 -1.75
N THR A 179 8.27 8.80 -0.58
CA THR A 179 9.71 8.56 -0.33
C THR A 179 9.98 7.21 0.32
N ARG A 180 8.92 6.46 0.68
CA ARG A 180 9.00 5.14 1.30
C ARG A 180 8.88 4.04 0.23
N TRP A 181 7.68 3.66 -0.13
CA TRP A 181 7.37 2.68 -1.17
C TRP A 181 7.14 3.38 -2.51
N ASN A 182 8.21 4.00 -3.06
CA ASN A 182 8.13 4.68 -4.34
C ASN A 182 8.21 3.66 -5.48
N LEU A 183 7.10 3.46 -6.19
CA LEU A 183 6.98 2.49 -7.28
C LEU A 183 7.98 2.78 -8.43
N ASN A 184 8.32 4.05 -8.65
CA ASN A 184 9.28 4.46 -9.66
C ASN A 184 10.71 3.94 -9.39
N ILE A 185 11.07 3.66 -8.13
CA ILE A 185 12.40 3.08 -7.82
C ILE A 185 12.52 1.65 -8.37
N PHE A 186 11.47 0.86 -8.29
CA PHE A 186 11.44 -0.49 -8.86
C PHE A 186 11.38 -0.44 -10.38
N ALA A 187 10.56 0.45 -10.96
CA ALA A 187 10.51 0.67 -12.40
C ALA A 187 11.88 1.10 -12.94
N ALA A 188 12.54 2.08 -12.30
CA ALA A 188 13.87 2.54 -12.68
C ALA A 188 14.95 1.44 -12.57
N ALA A 189 14.74 0.45 -11.72
CA ALA A 189 15.63 -0.72 -11.59
C ALA A 189 15.39 -1.79 -12.69
N GLY A 190 14.47 -1.55 -13.62
CA GLY A 190 14.21 -2.43 -14.78
C GLY A 190 13.07 -3.41 -14.61
N PHE A 191 12.22 -3.23 -13.59
CA PHE A 191 11.02 -4.04 -13.36
C PHE A 191 9.78 -3.39 -13.98
N VAL A 192 8.88 -4.18 -14.54
CA VAL A 192 7.48 -3.77 -14.58
C VAL A 192 7.00 -3.79 -13.14
N THR A 193 6.46 -2.66 -12.67
CA THR A 193 6.03 -2.51 -11.28
C THR A 193 4.52 -2.41 -11.24
N VAL A 194 3.87 -3.25 -10.45
CA VAL A 194 2.41 -3.26 -10.31
C VAL A 194 2.04 -3.21 -8.84
N ALA A 195 1.06 -2.36 -8.55
CA ALA A 195 0.51 -2.16 -7.21
C ALA A 195 -1.01 -2.12 -7.32
N LEU A 196 -1.69 -3.03 -6.63
CA LEU A 196 -3.15 -3.23 -6.73
C LEU A 196 -3.82 -3.00 -5.37
N ASP A 197 -5.05 -2.48 -5.42
CA ASP A 197 -5.93 -2.29 -4.28
C ASP A 197 -6.94 -3.44 -4.23
N PHE A 198 -6.74 -4.34 -3.29
CA PHE A 198 -7.56 -5.53 -3.05
C PHE A 198 -8.69 -5.23 -2.04
N GLU A 199 -9.61 -6.17 -1.82
CA GLU A 199 -10.67 -6.04 -0.79
C GLU A 199 -10.08 -5.68 0.56
N GLY A 200 -10.68 -4.70 1.23
CA GLY A 200 -10.15 -4.02 2.41
C GLY A 200 -9.59 -2.63 2.09
N SER A 201 -9.18 -2.38 0.84
CA SER A 201 -8.67 -1.07 0.45
C SER A 201 -9.74 0.01 0.55
N THR A 202 -9.30 1.25 0.85
CA THR A 202 -10.15 2.44 0.94
C THR A 202 -10.32 3.12 -0.41
N GLY A 203 -11.39 3.91 -0.57
CA GLY A 203 -11.66 4.67 -1.80
C GLY A 203 -12.52 3.93 -2.83
N TYR A 204 -13.03 2.72 -2.49
CA TYR A 204 -13.84 1.88 -3.35
C TYR A 204 -15.26 1.65 -2.80
N GLY A 205 -15.66 2.39 -1.76
CA GLY A 205 -16.89 2.24 -1.02
C GLY A 205 -16.74 1.37 0.23
N GLN A 206 -17.65 1.56 1.20
CA GLN A 206 -17.54 0.91 2.51
C GLN A 206 -17.64 -0.61 2.41
N ASN A 207 -18.50 -1.13 1.53
CA ASN A 207 -18.64 -2.57 1.34
C ASN A 207 -17.34 -3.24 0.88
N PHE A 208 -16.56 -2.58 0.02
CA PHE A 208 -15.28 -3.09 -0.44
C PHE A 208 -14.24 -3.07 0.70
N THR A 209 -14.25 -2.01 1.50
CA THR A 209 -13.39 -1.88 2.69
C THR A 209 -13.72 -2.93 3.74
N ASP A 210 -15.00 -3.20 3.99
CA ASP A 210 -15.44 -4.17 5.00
C ASP A 210 -15.23 -5.63 4.57
N ALA A 211 -15.09 -5.90 3.27
CA ALA A 211 -15.02 -7.24 2.71
C ALA A 211 -13.82 -8.07 3.20
N ILE A 212 -12.83 -7.43 3.84
CA ILE A 212 -11.66 -8.10 4.40
C ILE A 212 -11.89 -8.67 5.79
N ARG A 213 -12.89 -8.18 6.55
CA ARG A 213 -13.14 -8.66 7.91
C ARG A 213 -13.26 -10.17 7.94
N ASN A 214 -12.48 -10.82 8.81
CA ASN A 214 -12.35 -12.28 8.89
C ASN A 214 -12.06 -12.98 7.55
N GLN A 215 -11.35 -12.27 6.62
CA GLN A 215 -10.96 -12.78 5.30
C GLN A 215 -9.51 -12.46 4.94
N TRP A 216 -8.64 -12.23 5.92
CA TRP A 216 -7.28 -11.71 5.71
C TRP A 216 -6.46 -12.47 4.67
N GLY A 217 -6.47 -13.81 4.70
CA GLY A 217 -5.86 -14.67 3.68
C GLY A 217 -6.87 -15.25 2.67
N GLY A 218 -8.11 -14.74 2.66
CA GLY A 218 -9.21 -15.15 1.77
C GLY A 218 -9.31 -14.28 0.53
N LYS A 219 -10.33 -13.40 0.49
CA LYS A 219 -10.63 -12.56 -0.69
C LYS A 219 -9.44 -11.76 -1.20
N PRO A 220 -8.65 -11.04 -0.35
CA PRO A 220 -7.49 -10.30 -0.85
C PRO A 220 -6.45 -11.18 -1.55
N PHE A 221 -6.16 -12.35 -0.98
CA PHE A 221 -5.23 -13.30 -1.61
C PHE A 221 -5.78 -13.82 -2.95
N GLU A 222 -7.06 -14.20 -3.00
CA GLU A 222 -7.71 -14.65 -4.23
C GLU A 222 -7.66 -13.57 -5.31
N SER A 223 -7.99 -12.32 -4.97
CA SER A 223 -7.97 -11.18 -5.87
C SER A 223 -6.58 -10.88 -6.38
N LEU A 224 -5.57 -10.87 -5.51
CA LEU A 224 -4.17 -10.66 -5.89
C LEU A 224 -3.71 -11.74 -6.87
N MET A 225 -4.05 -13.01 -6.65
CA MET A 225 -3.60 -14.10 -7.53
C MET A 225 -4.37 -14.12 -8.86
N LYS A 226 -5.69 -13.88 -8.85
CA LYS A 226 -6.48 -13.73 -10.10
C LYS A 226 -6.02 -12.55 -10.94
N SER A 227 -5.76 -11.41 -10.30
CA SER A 227 -5.22 -10.23 -10.98
C SER A 227 -3.84 -10.47 -11.55
N LEU A 228 -2.98 -11.23 -10.85
CA LEU A 228 -1.68 -11.62 -11.38
C LEU A 228 -1.81 -12.46 -12.67
N ASP A 229 -2.70 -13.44 -12.70
CA ASP A 229 -2.91 -14.27 -13.89
C ASP A 229 -3.41 -13.43 -15.07
N GLN A 230 -4.40 -12.56 -14.86
CA GLN A 230 -4.92 -11.65 -15.88
C GLN A 230 -3.86 -10.64 -16.36
N LEU A 231 -3.05 -10.11 -15.43
CA LEU A 231 -1.92 -9.23 -15.74
C LEU A 231 -0.94 -9.93 -16.67
N LEU A 232 -0.56 -11.15 -16.36
CA LEU A 232 0.39 -11.94 -17.16
C LEU A 232 -0.16 -12.34 -18.51
N ASP A 233 -1.46 -12.54 -18.65
CA ASP A 233 -2.11 -12.84 -19.93
C ASP A 233 -2.22 -11.61 -20.83
N SER A 234 -2.54 -10.46 -20.24
CA SER A 234 -2.72 -9.19 -20.97
C SER A 234 -1.41 -8.45 -21.27
N HIS A 235 -0.31 -8.78 -20.55
CA HIS A 235 0.97 -8.10 -20.65
C HIS A 235 2.11 -9.10 -20.92
N PRO A 236 2.20 -9.66 -22.15
CA PRO A 236 3.15 -10.74 -22.49
C PRO A 236 4.62 -10.34 -22.38
N TYR A 237 4.92 -9.06 -22.24
CA TYR A 237 6.25 -8.56 -21.93
C TYR A 237 6.68 -8.77 -20.48
N ILE A 238 5.81 -9.23 -19.59
CA ILE A 238 6.16 -9.65 -18.23
C ILE A 238 6.63 -11.11 -18.28
N ASP A 239 7.86 -11.36 -17.84
CA ASP A 239 8.44 -12.70 -17.81
C ASP A 239 7.88 -13.51 -16.64
N ARG A 240 7.04 -14.50 -16.94
CA ARG A 240 6.41 -15.41 -15.95
C ARG A 240 7.42 -16.17 -15.07
N ASN A 241 8.68 -16.24 -15.49
CA ASN A 241 9.75 -16.89 -14.74
C ASN A 241 10.54 -15.93 -13.84
N ARG A 242 10.19 -14.63 -13.82
CA ARG A 242 10.92 -13.59 -13.08
C ARG A 242 9.98 -12.69 -12.27
N LEU A 243 9.05 -13.33 -11.55
CA LEU A 243 8.07 -12.62 -10.72
C LEU A 243 8.58 -12.47 -9.29
N THR A 244 8.39 -11.31 -8.70
CA THR A 244 8.65 -11.05 -7.28
C THR A 244 7.45 -10.36 -6.63
N ALA A 245 7.19 -10.66 -5.35
CA ALA A 245 6.17 -9.97 -4.56
C ALA A 245 6.80 -9.32 -3.32
N LEU A 246 6.34 -8.11 -3.02
CA LEU A 246 6.88 -7.27 -1.97
C LEU A 246 5.74 -6.64 -1.16
N GLY A 247 5.86 -6.63 0.16
CA GLY A 247 4.83 -5.99 0.99
C GLY A 247 5.32 -5.66 2.38
N ALA A 248 4.65 -4.69 3.01
CA ALA A 248 4.91 -4.29 4.38
C ALA A 248 3.63 -4.37 5.22
N SER A 249 3.77 -4.60 6.54
CA SER A 249 2.65 -4.66 7.47
C SER A 249 1.65 -5.75 7.05
N TYR A 250 0.38 -5.41 6.78
CA TYR A 250 -0.53 -6.35 6.16
C TYR A 250 0.01 -6.91 4.83
N GLY A 251 0.67 -6.08 4.01
CA GLY A 251 1.36 -6.57 2.80
C GLY A 251 2.43 -7.61 3.11
N GLY A 252 3.18 -7.43 4.21
CA GLY A 252 4.13 -8.42 4.73
C GLY A 252 3.47 -9.70 5.24
N TYR A 253 2.30 -9.59 5.88
CA TYR A 253 1.43 -10.73 6.18
C TYR A 253 1.06 -11.49 4.90
N GLN A 254 0.60 -10.79 3.86
CA GLN A 254 0.28 -11.39 2.56
C GLN A 254 1.49 -12.07 1.93
N ILE A 255 2.70 -11.54 2.09
CA ILE A 255 3.93 -12.20 1.64
C ILE A 255 4.13 -13.55 2.35
N ASN A 256 3.93 -13.63 3.66
CA ASN A 256 3.98 -14.88 4.40
C ASN A 256 2.88 -15.85 3.95
N TRP A 257 1.68 -15.34 3.70
CA TRP A 257 0.53 -16.12 3.22
C TRP A 257 0.77 -16.68 1.81
N ILE A 258 1.25 -15.83 0.89
CA ILE A 258 1.62 -16.20 -0.48
C ILE A 258 2.68 -17.30 -0.50
N ASN A 259 3.69 -17.25 0.38
CA ASN A 259 4.75 -18.27 0.45
C ASN A 259 4.19 -19.68 0.74
N ALA A 260 3.05 -19.74 1.43
CA ALA A 260 2.40 -21.03 1.73
C ALA A 260 1.40 -21.50 0.66
N HIS A 261 0.88 -20.60 -0.17
CA HIS A 261 -0.26 -20.88 -1.03
C HIS A 261 0.01 -20.68 -2.53
N SER A 262 1.21 -20.18 -2.88
CA SER A 262 1.60 -19.94 -4.29
C SER A 262 3.07 -20.26 -4.51
N THR A 263 3.39 -20.74 -5.71
CA THR A 263 4.77 -20.95 -6.18
C THR A 263 5.11 -20.06 -7.38
N ALA A 264 4.29 -19.07 -7.67
CA ALA A 264 4.46 -18.19 -8.83
C ALA A 264 5.72 -17.31 -8.74
N PHE A 265 6.11 -16.91 -7.53
CA PHE A 265 7.18 -15.94 -7.32
C PHE A 265 8.55 -16.60 -7.13
N LYS A 266 9.60 -15.98 -7.70
CA LYS A 266 11.00 -16.39 -7.53
C LYS A 266 11.62 -15.87 -6.24
N ALA A 267 11.15 -14.75 -5.74
CA ALA A 267 11.56 -14.17 -4.47
C ALA A 267 10.45 -13.33 -3.86
N LEU A 268 10.49 -13.23 -2.55
CA LEU A 268 9.55 -12.48 -1.73
C LEU A 268 10.32 -11.47 -0.87
N VAL A 269 9.66 -10.34 -0.55
CA VAL A 269 10.16 -9.36 0.41
C VAL A 269 9.08 -9.10 1.45
N ASN A 270 9.33 -9.50 2.67
CA ASN A 270 8.49 -9.28 3.84
C ASN A 270 9.10 -8.17 4.68
N HIS A 271 8.46 -7.02 4.75
CA HIS A 271 8.83 -5.95 5.66
C HIS A 271 7.78 -5.88 6.78
N ASP A 272 8.21 -6.03 8.03
CA ASP A 272 7.41 -5.98 9.26
C ASP A 272 6.04 -6.70 9.17
N GLY A 273 6.01 -7.85 8.48
CA GLY A 273 4.80 -8.64 8.32
C GLY A 273 4.52 -9.55 9.51
N MET A 274 3.23 -9.80 9.76
CA MET A 274 2.76 -10.70 10.80
C MET A 274 3.11 -12.16 10.49
N PHE A 275 3.61 -12.86 11.51
CA PHE A 275 3.85 -14.31 11.48
C PHE A 275 2.71 -15.09 12.16
N SER A 276 2.31 -14.62 13.35
CA SER A 276 1.28 -15.24 14.16
C SER A 276 0.22 -14.20 14.57
N THR A 277 -1.02 -14.41 14.15
CA THR A 277 -2.15 -13.53 14.51
C THR A 277 -2.38 -13.49 16.03
N VAL A 278 -2.21 -14.63 16.71
CA VAL A 278 -2.40 -14.73 18.16
C VAL A 278 -1.26 -14.06 18.92
N SER A 279 0.01 -14.25 18.50
CA SER A 279 1.16 -13.56 19.09
C SER A 279 1.02 -12.05 18.94
N THR A 280 0.67 -11.61 17.75
CA THR A 280 0.47 -10.20 17.44
C THR A 280 -0.58 -9.56 18.34
N TYR A 281 -1.72 -10.23 18.59
CA TYR A 281 -2.74 -9.69 19.49
C TYR A 281 -2.18 -9.32 20.86
N TYR A 282 -1.33 -10.17 21.46
CA TYR A 282 -0.79 -9.95 22.80
C TYR A 282 0.41 -8.99 22.84
N SER A 283 0.86 -8.48 21.70
CA SER A 283 2.07 -7.66 21.61
C SER A 283 1.91 -6.35 20.84
N THR A 284 0.78 -6.17 20.13
CA THR A 284 0.48 -4.94 19.38
C THR A 284 0.10 -3.78 20.30
N ASP A 285 0.34 -2.55 19.86
CA ASP A 285 -0.14 -1.32 20.50
C ASP A 285 -1.61 -0.97 20.15
N GLU A 286 -2.29 -1.78 19.30
CA GLU A 286 -3.66 -1.55 18.80
C GLU A 286 -4.58 -2.75 19.00
N LEU A 287 -5.02 -3.01 20.22
CA LEU A 287 -5.85 -4.20 20.50
C LEU A 287 -7.22 -4.18 19.84
N TYR A 288 -7.85 -3.00 19.72
CA TYR A 288 -9.16 -2.87 19.08
C TYR A 288 -9.17 -3.26 17.60
N PHE A 289 -8.03 -3.11 16.93
CA PHE A 289 -7.90 -3.45 15.50
C PHE A 289 -8.06 -4.95 15.25
N PRO A 290 -7.24 -5.87 15.81
CA PRO A 290 -7.45 -7.30 15.62
C PRO A 290 -8.76 -7.81 16.19
N GLU A 291 -9.32 -7.20 17.26
CA GLU A 291 -10.63 -7.56 17.78
C GLU A 291 -11.74 -7.32 16.76
N THR A 292 -11.64 -6.26 15.98
CA THR A 292 -12.59 -5.97 14.88
C THR A 292 -12.36 -6.88 13.70
N GLU A 293 -11.09 -7.07 13.29
CA GLU A 293 -10.73 -7.84 12.10
C GLU A 293 -11.00 -9.34 12.24
N PHE A 294 -10.83 -9.91 13.46
CA PHE A 294 -11.04 -11.33 13.73
C PHE A 294 -12.28 -11.64 14.56
N GLU A 295 -13.17 -10.64 14.72
CA GLU A 295 -14.49 -10.77 15.36
C GLU A 295 -14.43 -11.21 16.83
N GLY A 296 -13.51 -10.62 17.60
CA GLY A 296 -13.40 -10.82 19.04
C GLY A 296 -11.96 -11.03 19.51
N VAL A 297 -11.83 -11.57 20.70
CA VAL A 297 -10.55 -11.75 21.41
C VAL A 297 -10.03 -13.19 21.29
N PRO A 298 -8.71 -13.44 21.18
CA PRO A 298 -8.19 -14.80 20.94
C PRO A 298 -8.28 -15.76 22.13
N PHE A 299 -8.71 -15.29 23.30
CA PHE A 299 -9.03 -16.15 24.45
C PHE A 299 -10.52 -16.54 24.53
N ASP A 300 -11.37 -16.03 23.63
CA ASP A 300 -12.68 -16.59 23.30
C ASP A 300 -12.51 -17.75 22.32
N GLU A 301 -13.18 -18.89 22.60
CA GLU A 301 -13.01 -20.12 21.82
C GLU A 301 -13.46 -19.96 20.36
N GLN A 302 -14.54 -19.19 20.12
CA GLN A 302 -15.05 -18.97 18.78
C GLN A 302 -14.16 -18.00 17.98
N ALA A 303 -13.81 -16.87 18.53
CA ALA A 303 -12.94 -15.90 17.88
C ALA A 303 -11.54 -16.49 17.66
N ARG A 304 -11.04 -17.33 18.56
CA ARG A 304 -9.75 -18.02 18.42
C ARG A 304 -9.62 -18.76 17.08
N GLN A 305 -10.70 -19.38 16.61
CA GLN A 305 -10.69 -20.08 15.33
C GLN A 305 -10.42 -19.14 14.15
N ASN A 306 -10.90 -17.89 14.20
CA ASN A 306 -10.63 -16.88 13.18
C ASN A 306 -9.15 -16.49 13.17
N TYR A 307 -8.57 -16.23 14.35
CA TYR A 307 -7.14 -15.96 14.47
C TYR A 307 -6.31 -17.12 13.91
N GLU A 308 -6.57 -18.34 14.31
CA GLU A 308 -5.80 -19.50 13.86
C GLU A 308 -5.98 -19.80 12.37
N LYS A 309 -7.17 -19.60 11.82
CA LYS A 309 -7.47 -19.80 10.39
C LYS A 309 -6.57 -18.95 9.51
N TRP A 310 -6.36 -17.69 9.91
CA TRP A 310 -5.61 -16.71 9.12
C TRP A 310 -4.16 -16.53 9.58
N SER A 311 -3.65 -17.38 10.46
CA SER A 311 -2.28 -17.27 10.96
C SER A 311 -1.26 -17.93 10.02
N PRO A 312 -0.29 -17.17 9.45
CA PRO A 312 0.73 -17.73 8.56
C PRO A 312 1.57 -18.84 9.19
N GLU A 313 1.84 -18.77 10.49
CA GLU A 313 2.63 -19.78 11.23
C GLU A 313 2.10 -21.21 11.06
N ARG A 314 0.78 -21.37 10.88
CA ARG A 314 0.14 -22.68 10.70
C ARG A 314 0.54 -23.35 9.38
N ASN A 315 1.08 -22.58 8.43
CA ASN A 315 1.39 -23.01 7.08
C ASN A 315 2.89 -22.98 6.74
N VAL A 316 3.79 -22.74 7.70
CA VAL A 316 5.25 -22.63 7.44
C VAL A 316 5.85 -23.88 6.79
N HIS A 317 5.27 -25.07 7.03
CA HIS A 317 5.71 -26.33 6.43
C HIS A 317 5.57 -26.36 4.89
N LYS A 318 4.82 -25.42 4.32
CA LYS A 318 4.64 -25.25 2.86
C LYS A 318 5.61 -24.23 2.25
N TRP A 319 6.30 -23.44 3.06
CA TRP A 319 7.15 -22.34 2.58
C TRP A 319 8.35 -22.86 1.79
N LYS A 320 8.57 -22.27 0.59
CA LYS A 320 9.63 -22.68 -0.34
C LYS A 320 10.31 -21.52 -1.05
N THR A 321 9.64 -20.37 -1.15
CA THR A 321 10.12 -19.25 -1.92
C THR A 321 11.15 -18.42 -1.12
N PRO A 322 12.33 -18.14 -1.69
CA PRO A 322 13.35 -17.30 -1.07
C PRO A 322 12.78 -15.96 -0.59
N THR A 323 13.05 -15.60 0.67
CA THR A 323 12.41 -14.43 1.29
C THR A 323 13.42 -13.53 1.99
N LEU A 324 13.42 -12.24 1.64
CA LEU A 324 14.05 -11.17 2.43
C LEU A 324 13.08 -10.74 3.53
N VAL A 325 13.52 -10.79 4.77
CA VAL A 325 12.76 -10.32 5.93
C VAL A 325 13.41 -9.05 6.45
N ILE A 326 12.63 -7.99 6.60
CA ILE A 326 13.08 -6.69 7.13
C ILE A 326 12.21 -6.37 8.34
N HIS A 327 12.84 -5.97 9.46
CA HIS A 327 12.09 -5.57 10.65
C HIS A 327 12.86 -4.57 11.49
N SER A 328 12.14 -3.74 12.23
CA SER A 328 12.71 -2.69 13.08
C SER A 328 12.47 -3.00 14.56
N GLU A 329 13.42 -2.61 15.42
CA GLU A 329 13.35 -2.87 16.88
C GLU A 329 12.20 -2.13 17.57
N LYS A 330 11.92 -0.90 17.12
CA LYS A 330 10.90 -0.04 17.75
C LYS A 330 9.54 -0.15 17.06
N ASP A 331 9.31 -1.25 16.39
CA ASP A 331 7.98 -1.59 15.88
C ASP A 331 7.13 -2.15 17.02
N TYR A 332 6.15 -1.36 17.44
CA TYR A 332 5.18 -1.74 18.46
C TYR A 332 3.82 -2.13 17.87
N ARG A 333 3.65 -1.96 16.55
CA ARG A 333 2.49 -2.39 15.80
C ARG A 333 2.54 -3.89 15.53
N LEU A 334 3.60 -4.32 14.85
CA LEU A 334 3.98 -5.71 14.63
C LEU A 334 5.39 -5.88 15.19
N VAL A 335 5.51 -6.37 16.41
CA VAL A 335 6.77 -6.39 17.14
C VAL A 335 7.85 -7.22 16.43
N VAL A 336 9.12 -6.89 16.67
CA VAL A 336 10.28 -7.49 16.00
C VAL A 336 10.32 -9.02 16.07
N SER A 337 9.69 -9.63 17.09
CA SER A 337 9.58 -11.09 17.20
C SER A 337 8.84 -11.73 16.04
N GLU A 338 7.91 -11.05 15.37
CA GLU A 338 7.20 -11.54 14.19
C GLU A 338 8.19 -11.75 13.02
N GLY A 339 9.09 -10.78 12.78
CA GLY A 339 10.14 -10.91 11.78
C GLY A 339 11.18 -11.98 12.12
N LEU A 340 11.61 -12.07 13.39
CA LEU A 340 12.54 -13.10 13.87
C LEU A 340 11.93 -14.49 13.71
N SER A 341 10.65 -14.66 14.02
CA SER A 341 9.91 -15.92 13.86
C SER A 341 9.79 -16.31 12.40
N THR A 342 9.44 -15.37 11.51
CA THR A 342 9.41 -15.56 10.05
C THR A 342 10.77 -16.04 9.54
N PHE A 343 11.84 -15.33 9.88
CA PHE A 343 13.19 -15.70 9.45
C PHE A 343 13.62 -17.07 9.98
N THR A 344 13.35 -17.37 11.25
CA THR A 344 13.67 -18.65 11.86
C THR A 344 12.92 -19.79 11.18
N ALA A 345 11.62 -19.63 10.88
CA ALA A 345 10.82 -20.60 10.18
C ALA A 345 11.38 -20.91 8.77
N LEU A 346 11.69 -19.87 7.98
CA LEU A 346 12.33 -20.01 6.68
C LEU A 346 13.64 -20.80 6.75
N ARG A 347 14.52 -20.44 7.68
CA ARG A 347 15.81 -21.12 7.86
C ARG A 347 15.67 -22.57 8.30
N ARG A 348 14.69 -22.88 9.15
CA ARG A 348 14.39 -24.26 9.59
C ARG A 348 13.82 -25.13 8.47
N GLN A 349 13.08 -24.53 7.52
CA GLN A 349 12.60 -25.20 6.32
C GLN A 349 13.68 -25.33 5.21
N GLY A 350 14.90 -24.82 5.43
CA GLY A 350 15.95 -24.82 4.43
C GLY A 350 15.72 -23.79 3.30
N VAL A 351 14.77 -22.88 3.46
CA VAL A 351 14.47 -21.85 2.48
C VAL A 351 15.54 -20.76 2.53
N PRO A 352 16.10 -20.32 1.40
CA PRO A 352 17.01 -19.18 1.35
C PRO A 352 16.34 -17.94 1.95
N ALA A 353 16.96 -17.37 2.98
CA ALA A 353 16.43 -16.19 3.64
C ALA A 353 17.54 -15.26 4.13
N ARG A 354 17.27 -13.96 4.12
CA ARG A 354 18.09 -12.91 4.71
C ARG A 354 17.24 -12.10 5.67
N PHE A 355 17.84 -11.68 6.80
CA PHE A 355 17.20 -10.80 7.77
C PHE A 355 17.93 -9.47 7.80
N VAL A 356 17.20 -8.37 7.62
CA VAL A 356 17.71 -6.99 7.75
C VAL A 356 17.01 -6.34 8.93
N TYR A 357 17.81 -5.92 9.90
CA TYR A 357 17.34 -5.37 11.16
C TYR A 357 17.75 -3.90 11.32
N PHE A 358 16.76 -3.08 11.71
CA PHE A 358 16.95 -1.66 12.00
C PHE A 358 16.73 -1.39 13.50
N PRO A 359 17.78 -1.18 14.29
CA PRO A 359 17.67 -1.04 15.76
C PRO A 359 17.05 0.28 16.21
N ASP A 360 16.95 1.25 15.32
CA ASP A 360 16.58 2.62 15.63
C ASP A 360 15.38 3.15 14.84
N GLU A 361 14.68 2.27 14.10
CA GLU A 361 13.45 2.57 13.36
C GLU A 361 12.22 1.95 14.06
N ASN A 362 11.05 2.52 13.71
CA ASN A 362 9.73 2.02 14.12
C ASN A 362 9.11 1.15 13.02
N HIS A 363 7.77 1.05 12.97
CA HIS A 363 7.03 0.34 11.92
C HIS A 363 7.37 0.84 10.51
N TRP A 364 7.92 2.05 10.39
CA TRP A 364 8.37 2.65 9.14
C TRP A 364 9.86 2.98 9.18
N VAL A 365 10.58 2.65 8.10
CA VAL A 365 11.98 3.05 7.95
C VAL A 365 12.04 4.46 7.40
N LEU A 366 12.26 5.45 8.28
CA LEU A 366 12.14 6.88 7.96
C LEU A 366 13.45 7.64 7.88
N LYS A 367 14.49 7.20 8.61
CA LYS A 367 15.79 7.88 8.58
C LYS A 367 16.43 7.74 7.20
N PRO A 368 16.93 8.83 6.59
CA PRO A 368 17.43 8.79 5.22
C PRO A 368 18.50 7.72 4.95
N ALA A 369 19.44 7.54 5.86
CA ALA A 369 20.48 6.52 5.71
C ALA A 369 19.92 5.09 5.74
N ASN A 370 18.95 4.84 6.64
CA ASN A 370 18.26 3.56 6.76
C ASN A 370 17.36 3.30 5.55
N SER A 371 16.66 4.33 5.05
CA SER A 371 15.86 4.26 3.83
C SER A 371 16.72 3.89 2.62
N LEU A 372 17.90 4.52 2.45
CA LEU A 372 18.84 4.14 1.39
C LEU A 372 19.33 2.69 1.54
N ARG A 373 19.59 2.23 2.76
CA ARG A 373 19.96 0.84 3.03
C ARG A 373 18.81 -0.11 2.68
N TRP A 374 17.59 0.23 3.09
CA TRP A 374 16.39 -0.54 2.80
C TRP A 374 16.21 -0.77 1.28
N HIS A 375 16.26 0.31 0.49
CA HIS A 375 16.12 0.22 -0.97
C HIS A 375 17.24 -0.63 -1.61
N ARG A 376 18.49 -0.49 -1.16
CA ARG A 376 19.61 -1.30 -1.66
C ARG A 376 19.42 -2.79 -1.37
N GLU A 377 18.97 -3.13 -0.17
CA GLU A 377 18.71 -4.52 0.22
C GLU A 377 17.57 -5.13 -0.59
N VAL A 378 16.46 -4.40 -0.73
CA VAL A 378 15.30 -4.85 -1.49
C VAL A 378 15.63 -5.02 -2.96
N LEU A 379 16.17 -3.99 -3.61
CA LEU A 379 16.55 -4.07 -5.02
C LEU A 379 17.62 -5.14 -5.27
N GLY A 380 18.61 -5.25 -4.40
CA GLY A 380 19.64 -6.28 -4.49
C GLY A 380 19.05 -7.69 -4.42
N TRP A 381 18.09 -7.91 -3.50
CA TRP A 381 17.42 -9.19 -3.34
C TRP A 381 16.59 -9.57 -4.56
N ILE A 382 15.65 -8.73 -4.98
CA ILE A 382 14.77 -9.05 -6.11
C ILE A 382 15.54 -9.20 -7.42
N THR A 383 16.58 -8.36 -7.65
CA THR A 383 17.44 -8.46 -8.82
C THR A 383 18.23 -9.77 -8.83
N GLN A 384 18.75 -10.20 -7.68
CA GLN A 384 19.50 -11.46 -7.59
C GLN A 384 18.68 -12.66 -8.04
N TRP A 385 17.40 -12.72 -7.65
CA TRP A 385 16.52 -13.86 -7.94
C TRP A 385 15.81 -13.78 -9.28
N THR A 386 15.88 -12.65 -9.96
CA THR A 386 15.27 -12.42 -11.29
C THR A 386 16.26 -12.23 -12.42
N ARG A 387 17.56 -12.50 -12.18
CA ARG A 387 18.57 -12.48 -13.26
C ARG A 387 18.19 -13.46 -14.35
N LYS A 388 18.36 -13.06 -15.60
CA LYS A 388 18.31 -14.03 -16.72
C LYS A 388 19.50 -14.97 -16.54
N ASP A 389 19.24 -16.28 -16.51
CA ASP A 389 20.32 -17.25 -16.55
C ASP A 389 21.11 -17.03 -17.86
N THR A 390 22.31 -16.50 -17.76
CA THR A 390 23.29 -16.59 -18.85
C THR A 390 23.67 -18.05 -18.93
N ILE A 391 23.31 -18.70 -20.02
CA ILE A 391 23.65 -20.11 -20.32
C ILE A 391 25.15 -20.28 -20.08
N GLY A 392 25.56 -20.89 -18.99
CA GLY A 392 26.95 -21.30 -18.80
C GLY A 392 27.62 -21.14 -17.43
N GLU A 393 26.97 -20.70 -16.37
CA GLU A 393 27.63 -20.66 -15.05
C GLU A 393 26.86 -21.48 -13.99
N SER A 394 27.37 -22.67 -13.75
CA SER A 394 27.08 -23.49 -12.57
C SER A 394 27.52 -22.73 -11.32
N GLN A 395 26.56 -22.13 -10.57
CA GLN A 395 26.88 -21.45 -9.32
C GLN A 395 26.59 -22.31 -8.11
N SER A 396 27.64 -22.96 -7.63
CA SER A 396 27.79 -23.23 -6.21
C SER A 396 28.47 -22.00 -5.56
N GLN A 397 27.74 -20.91 -5.30
CA GLN A 397 28.30 -19.86 -4.45
C GLN A 397 28.01 -20.14 -2.99
N LYS A 398 29.04 -20.58 -2.27
CA LYS A 398 29.09 -20.59 -0.80
C LYS A 398 28.95 -19.15 -0.31
N PHE A 399 27.95 -18.90 0.53
CA PHE A 399 27.80 -17.63 1.23
C PHE A 399 28.98 -17.42 2.18
N VAL A 400 29.84 -16.45 1.88
CA VAL A 400 30.84 -15.93 2.81
C VAL A 400 30.18 -14.82 3.62
N VAL A 401 30.01 -15.03 4.90
CA VAL A 401 29.64 -13.98 5.86
C VAL A 401 30.88 -13.11 6.06
N GLN A 402 30.96 -11.98 5.37
CA GLN A 402 31.92 -10.94 5.74
C GLN A 402 31.32 -10.12 6.88
N GLY A 403 31.76 -10.39 8.09
CA GLY A 403 31.58 -9.50 9.23
C GLY A 403 32.56 -8.33 9.11
N GLU A 404 32.08 -7.17 8.72
CA GLU A 404 32.83 -5.93 8.92
C GLU A 404 32.67 -5.50 10.38
N HIS A 405 33.75 -5.59 11.13
CA HIS A 405 33.89 -4.95 12.43
C HIS A 405 33.93 -3.44 12.19
N LEU A 406 32.92 -2.73 12.61
CA LEU A 406 32.96 -1.30 12.79
C LEU A 406 33.57 -1.03 14.19
N ASN A 407 34.78 -0.47 14.20
CA ASN A 407 35.39 0.20 15.37
C ASN A 407 34.77 1.60 15.52
#